data_193340d6f70e377f8d0be9b32e4c226b
#
_entry.id   193340d6f70e377f8d0be9b32e4c226b
#
_cell.length_a   1.000
_cell.length_b   1.000
_cell.length_c   1.000
_cell.angle_alpha   90.00
_cell.angle_beta   90.00
_cell.angle_gamma   90.00
#
_symmetry.space_group_name_H-M   'P 1'
#
loop_
_entity.id
_entity.type
_entity.pdbx_description
1 polymer ?
#
loop_
_entity_poly.entity_id
_entity_poly.type
_entity_poly.pdbx_seq_one_letter_code
_entity_poly.pdbx_strand_id
1 'polypeptide(L)'
;MKKEILVVAMGIALLSCKKDEPQAVNGRVVTGIISQDMVWYSDTVYEMAGKVVVQGADLTIQPGTVIKARDGQGSLATALIVSRGARLYAEGTAENPIVFTSIYDNGGNLDETDQGLWGGIVILGGAYISANDTTASIEGIPANEVYGSYGGTKNNGNSGVLRYVSIKHGGTLLGGGNELNGLTLGGVGNGTVIENIEVLGNLDDGIECFGGCVDITNALVWAQGDDAYDIDQAYAGTITNYVYIPGVDSDHGLEIDGPEGAYKDSFAMVGGYFTDTAEVHFRDFAEGSVNYSGFANVEADAGTNVVVDTTAQYDLSVFSWTSAFASGKL
;
A
#
# COMPACT_ATOMS: atom_id res chain seq x y z
N MET A 1 -55.69 -9.66 -48.60
CA MET A 1 -54.63 -8.77 -48.20
C MET A 1 -54.06 -9.34 -46.91
N LYS A 2 -52.90 -10.07 -46.95
CA LYS A 2 -52.21 -10.60 -45.79
C LYS A 2 -51.22 -9.54 -45.35
N LYS A 3 -51.30 -9.11 -44.10
CA LYS A 3 -50.30 -8.21 -43.46
C LYS A 3 -49.15 -9.07 -42.95
N GLU A 4 -47.97 -8.90 -43.51
CA GLU A 4 -46.76 -9.46 -42.98
C GLU A 4 -46.27 -8.56 -41.85
N ILE A 5 -46.04 -9.15 -40.66
CA ILE A 5 -45.46 -8.49 -39.49
C ILE A 5 -43.96 -8.76 -39.54
N LEU A 6 -43.20 -7.69 -39.80
CA LEU A 6 -41.75 -7.73 -39.75
C LEU A 6 -41.31 -7.64 -38.26
N VAL A 7 -40.79 -8.75 -37.71
CA VAL A 7 -40.17 -8.77 -36.37
C VAL A 7 -38.71 -8.40 -36.54
N VAL A 8 -38.35 -7.19 -36.13
CA VAL A 8 -36.94 -6.77 -36.02
C VAL A 8 -36.38 -7.30 -34.68
N ALA A 9 -35.58 -8.34 -34.78
CA ALA A 9 -34.81 -8.81 -33.61
C ALA A 9 -33.62 -7.87 -33.37
N MET A 10 -33.73 -7.05 -32.34
CA MET A 10 -32.65 -6.19 -31.86
C MET A 10 -31.69 -7.04 -31.05
N GLY A 11 -30.58 -7.47 -31.66
CA GLY A 11 -29.51 -8.18 -31.01
C GLY A 11 -28.75 -7.24 -30.05
N ILE A 12 -28.93 -7.45 -28.75
CA ILE A 12 -28.09 -6.81 -27.73
C ILE A 12 -26.75 -7.54 -27.78
N ALA A 13 -25.73 -6.89 -28.35
CA ALA A 13 -24.35 -7.33 -28.21
C ALA A 13 -23.91 -7.05 -26.76
N LEU A 14 -23.87 -8.08 -25.94
CA LEU A 14 -23.16 -8.04 -24.65
C LEU A 14 -21.68 -7.94 -24.97
N LEU A 15 -21.12 -6.74 -24.88
CA LEU A 15 -19.68 -6.56 -24.75
C LEU A 15 -19.28 -7.16 -23.40
N SER A 16 -18.93 -8.44 -23.42
CA SER A 16 -18.20 -9.06 -22.33
C SER A 16 -16.79 -8.45 -22.36
N CYS A 17 -16.45 -7.60 -21.41
CA CYS A 17 -15.06 -7.31 -21.06
C CYS A 17 -14.42 -8.65 -20.64
N LYS A 18 -13.74 -9.30 -21.56
CA LYS A 18 -12.86 -10.41 -21.21
C LYS A 18 -11.66 -9.77 -20.50
N LYS A 19 -11.53 -9.98 -19.19
CA LYS A 19 -10.20 -9.92 -18.55
C LYS A 19 -9.31 -10.86 -19.37
N ASP A 20 -8.16 -10.38 -19.79
CA ASP A 20 -7.18 -11.22 -20.46
C ASP A 20 -6.86 -12.41 -19.53
N GLU A 21 -6.81 -13.61 -20.09
CA GLU A 21 -6.43 -14.78 -19.28
C GLU A 21 -4.98 -14.62 -18.83
N PRO A 22 -4.65 -15.01 -17.58
CA PRO A 22 -3.28 -14.92 -17.08
C PRO A 22 -2.36 -15.74 -17.99
N GLN A 23 -1.31 -15.11 -18.50
CA GLN A 23 -0.29 -15.84 -19.24
C GLN A 23 0.47 -16.75 -18.27
N ALA A 24 0.71 -18.00 -18.66
CA ALA A 24 1.51 -18.92 -17.87
C ALA A 24 2.90 -18.32 -17.63
N VAL A 25 3.17 -17.95 -16.38
CA VAL A 25 4.45 -17.42 -15.97
C VAL A 25 5.42 -18.60 -15.88
N ASN A 26 6.52 -18.57 -16.66
CA ASN A 26 7.65 -19.47 -16.45
C ASN A 26 8.40 -19.02 -15.17
N GLY A 27 7.75 -19.14 -14.02
CA GLY A 27 8.21 -18.60 -12.77
C GLY A 27 8.11 -19.60 -11.62
N ARG A 28 8.65 -19.20 -10.49
CA ARG A 28 8.58 -19.98 -9.24
C ARG A 28 7.32 -19.57 -8.45
N VAL A 29 6.39 -20.51 -8.24
CA VAL A 29 5.24 -20.29 -7.35
C VAL A 29 5.70 -20.35 -5.89
N VAL A 30 5.31 -19.34 -5.13
CA VAL A 30 5.56 -19.22 -3.69
C VAL A 30 4.22 -19.12 -2.95
N THR A 31 4.08 -19.88 -1.88
CA THR A 31 2.89 -19.90 -1.03
C THR A 31 3.24 -20.31 0.39
N GLY A 32 2.41 -19.90 1.36
CA GLY A 32 2.54 -20.30 2.76
C GLY A 32 3.70 -19.61 3.49
N ILE A 33 4.26 -20.28 4.49
CA ILE A 33 5.21 -19.68 5.43
C ILE A 33 6.65 -19.87 4.94
N ILE A 34 7.39 -18.76 4.84
CA ILE A 34 8.85 -18.71 4.68
C ILE A 34 9.45 -18.63 6.09
N SER A 35 9.98 -19.75 6.58
CA SER A 35 10.56 -19.87 7.93
C SER A 35 12.07 -20.07 7.94
N GLN A 36 12.70 -19.88 6.80
CA GLN A 36 14.17 -19.88 6.62
C GLN A 36 14.54 -18.76 5.66
N ASP A 37 15.71 -18.19 5.85
CA ASP A 37 16.20 -17.13 4.99
C ASP A 37 16.14 -17.54 3.52
N MET A 38 15.58 -16.64 2.69
CA MET A 38 15.32 -16.91 1.28
C MET A 38 15.76 -15.72 0.43
N VAL A 39 16.25 -16.02 -0.78
CA VAL A 39 16.59 -15.01 -1.78
C VAL A 39 15.71 -15.19 -3.02
N TRP A 40 15.08 -14.11 -3.46
CA TRP A 40 14.42 -14.02 -4.76
C TRP A 40 15.32 -13.29 -5.74
N TYR A 41 15.59 -13.95 -6.87
CA TYR A 41 16.57 -13.52 -7.86
C TYR A 41 15.91 -12.79 -9.02
N SER A 42 16.59 -11.80 -9.59
CA SER A 42 16.05 -10.93 -10.65
C SER A 42 15.88 -11.66 -12.01
N ASP A 43 16.51 -12.81 -12.20
CA ASP A 43 16.34 -13.64 -13.40
C ASP A 43 15.09 -14.54 -13.35
N THR A 44 14.33 -14.46 -12.30
CA THR A 44 13.16 -15.31 -12.03
C THR A 44 11.95 -14.46 -11.75
N VAL A 45 10.83 -14.69 -12.44
CA VAL A 45 9.53 -14.13 -12.05
C VAL A 45 8.94 -14.99 -10.94
N TYR A 46 8.59 -14.36 -9.83
CA TYR A 46 7.94 -15.06 -8.71
C TYR A 46 6.44 -14.88 -8.79
N GLU A 47 5.71 -15.97 -8.57
CA GLU A 47 4.25 -15.98 -8.54
C GLU A 47 3.79 -16.28 -7.11
N MET A 48 3.22 -15.30 -6.42
CA MET A 48 2.62 -15.50 -5.12
C MET A 48 1.22 -16.09 -5.25
N ALA A 49 0.89 -17.07 -4.42
CA ALA A 49 -0.42 -17.71 -4.37
C ALA A 49 -0.92 -17.82 -2.92
N GLY A 50 -2.00 -17.11 -2.60
CA GLY A 50 -2.48 -16.95 -1.24
C GLY A 50 -1.51 -16.16 -0.35
N LYS A 51 -1.66 -16.25 0.96
CA LYS A 51 -0.81 -15.52 1.90
C LYS A 51 0.61 -16.09 1.91
N VAL A 52 1.60 -15.29 1.51
CA VAL A 52 3.03 -15.59 1.64
C VAL A 52 3.52 -14.88 2.91
N VAL A 53 3.90 -15.64 3.92
CA VAL A 53 4.24 -15.11 5.23
C VAL A 53 5.72 -15.33 5.54
N VAL A 54 6.47 -14.26 5.72
CA VAL A 54 7.85 -14.34 6.23
C VAL A 54 7.78 -14.34 7.75
N GLN A 55 8.20 -15.45 8.38
CA GLN A 55 8.08 -15.64 9.82
C GLN A 55 9.36 -16.24 10.41
N GLY A 56 10.02 -15.46 11.27
CA GLY A 56 11.27 -15.88 11.93
C GLY A 56 12.44 -16.07 10.96
N ALA A 57 12.42 -15.40 9.80
CA ALA A 57 13.40 -15.50 8.73
C ALA A 57 13.55 -14.15 8.04
N ASP A 58 14.54 -14.03 7.18
CA ASP A 58 14.77 -12.89 6.31
C ASP A 58 14.45 -13.25 4.84
N LEU A 59 13.65 -12.41 4.17
CA LEU A 59 13.45 -12.48 2.73
C LEU A 59 14.24 -11.38 2.05
N THR A 60 15.15 -11.76 1.15
CA THR A 60 15.92 -10.83 0.31
C THR A 60 15.40 -10.89 -1.13
N ILE A 61 15.09 -9.74 -1.72
CA ILE A 61 14.64 -9.62 -3.11
C ILE A 61 15.66 -8.76 -3.86
N GLN A 62 16.22 -9.30 -4.93
CA GLN A 62 17.22 -8.61 -5.72
C GLN A 62 16.62 -7.46 -6.56
N PRO A 63 17.41 -6.41 -6.88
CA PRO A 63 16.98 -5.34 -7.79
C PRO A 63 16.46 -5.89 -9.13
N GLY A 64 15.34 -5.34 -9.62
CA GLY A 64 14.71 -5.72 -10.88
C GLY A 64 13.87 -6.99 -10.84
N THR A 65 13.67 -7.59 -9.65
CA THR A 65 12.78 -8.75 -9.51
C THR A 65 11.33 -8.33 -9.74
N VAL A 66 10.59 -9.13 -10.52
CA VAL A 66 9.16 -8.97 -10.72
C VAL A 66 8.42 -10.07 -9.96
N ILE A 67 7.49 -9.66 -9.12
CA ILE A 67 6.64 -10.53 -8.32
C ILE A 67 5.19 -10.34 -8.80
N LYS A 68 4.58 -11.42 -9.24
CA LYS A 68 3.19 -11.46 -9.70
C LYS A 68 2.31 -12.17 -8.68
N ALA A 69 1.28 -11.52 -8.23
CA ALA A 69 0.35 -12.06 -7.26
C ALA A 69 -0.90 -12.60 -7.96
N ARG A 70 -1.34 -13.79 -7.58
CA ARG A 70 -2.64 -14.34 -8.00
C ARG A 70 -3.78 -13.53 -7.41
N ASP A 71 -4.87 -13.47 -8.13
CA ASP A 71 -6.13 -12.97 -7.61
C ASP A 71 -6.69 -13.88 -6.49
N GLY A 72 -7.66 -13.35 -5.77
CA GLY A 72 -8.34 -14.05 -4.70
C GLY A 72 -8.86 -13.07 -3.65
N GLN A 73 -9.90 -13.47 -2.93
CA GLN A 73 -10.51 -12.68 -1.86
C GLN A 73 -10.68 -13.49 -0.59
N GLY A 74 -10.78 -12.84 0.54
CA GLY A 74 -10.96 -13.48 1.85
C GLY A 74 -9.80 -14.41 2.19
N SER A 75 -10.09 -15.65 2.51
CA SER A 75 -9.06 -16.65 2.84
C SER A 75 -8.14 -16.98 1.67
N LEU A 76 -8.58 -16.73 0.43
CA LEU A 76 -7.83 -16.95 -0.80
C LEU A 76 -7.06 -15.71 -1.27
N ALA A 77 -7.19 -14.57 -0.59
CA ALA A 77 -6.46 -13.34 -0.94
C ALA A 77 -4.95 -13.59 -0.92
N THR A 78 -4.28 -13.09 -1.96
CA THR A 78 -2.82 -13.15 -2.05
C THR A 78 -2.22 -11.89 -1.46
N ALA A 79 -1.31 -12.02 -0.50
CA ALA A 79 -0.57 -10.93 0.11
C ALA A 79 0.82 -11.39 0.55
N LEU A 80 1.77 -10.46 0.61
CA LEU A 80 3.06 -10.66 1.29
C LEU A 80 2.97 -10.11 2.71
N ILE A 81 3.16 -10.96 3.71
CA ILE A 81 3.09 -10.58 5.13
C ILE A 81 4.44 -10.82 5.77
N VAL A 82 5.08 -9.76 6.26
CA VAL A 82 6.32 -9.83 7.04
C VAL A 82 5.95 -9.74 8.50
N SER A 83 5.93 -10.88 9.19
CA SER A 83 5.48 -10.95 10.58
C SER A 83 6.48 -10.32 11.53
N ARG A 84 6.02 -9.89 12.69
CA ARG A 84 6.84 -9.25 13.71
C ARG A 84 8.10 -10.06 14.04
N GLY A 85 9.26 -9.43 13.85
CA GLY A 85 10.58 -10.02 14.07
C GLY A 85 11.20 -10.72 12.85
N ALA A 86 10.48 -10.85 11.74
CA ALA A 86 11.02 -11.18 10.43
C ALA A 86 11.48 -9.90 9.70
N ARG A 87 12.17 -10.04 8.57
CA ARG A 87 12.65 -8.90 7.79
C ARG A 87 12.45 -9.11 6.29
N LEU A 88 12.18 -7.99 5.61
CA LEU A 88 12.17 -7.92 4.16
C LEU A 88 13.29 -6.98 3.68
N TYR A 89 14.20 -7.50 2.90
CA TYR A 89 15.23 -6.73 2.20
C TYR A 89 14.87 -6.67 0.71
N ALA A 90 14.12 -5.66 0.33
CA ALA A 90 13.70 -5.38 -1.05
C ALA A 90 14.42 -4.12 -1.52
N GLU A 91 15.69 -4.27 -1.91
CA GLU A 91 16.57 -3.16 -2.26
C GLU A 91 16.73 -3.06 -3.78
N GLY A 92 15.75 -2.45 -4.46
CA GLY A 92 15.84 -2.07 -5.86
C GLY A 92 16.75 -0.88 -6.11
N THR A 93 16.83 -0.45 -7.36
CA THR A 93 17.48 0.81 -7.80
C THR A 93 16.54 1.56 -8.75
N ALA A 94 16.82 2.82 -9.04
CA ALA A 94 16.03 3.59 -9.99
C ALA A 94 15.98 2.93 -11.39
N GLU A 95 17.08 2.31 -11.81
CA GLU A 95 17.17 1.61 -13.10
C GLU A 95 16.57 0.20 -13.06
N ASN A 96 16.52 -0.42 -11.89
CA ASN A 96 16.04 -1.78 -11.68
C ASN A 96 15.14 -1.84 -10.42
N PRO A 97 13.95 -1.20 -10.44
CA PRO A 97 13.02 -1.25 -9.32
C PRO A 97 12.50 -2.68 -9.12
N ILE A 98 12.12 -3.01 -7.90
CA ILE A 98 11.39 -4.23 -7.59
C ILE A 98 9.91 -3.97 -7.80
N VAL A 99 9.23 -4.83 -8.54
CA VAL A 99 7.82 -4.64 -8.90
C VAL A 99 6.97 -5.76 -8.35
N PHE A 100 5.99 -5.39 -7.52
CA PHE A 100 4.89 -6.26 -7.12
C PHE A 100 3.65 -5.87 -7.90
N THR A 101 3.03 -6.82 -8.59
CA THR A 101 1.88 -6.56 -9.44
C THR A 101 0.97 -7.79 -9.53
N SER A 102 -0.17 -7.64 -10.21
CA SER A 102 -1.09 -8.76 -10.48
C SER A 102 -0.53 -9.75 -11.51
N ILE A 103 -0.95 -11.01 -11.41
CA ILE A 103 -0.69 -12.03 -12.45
C ILE A 103 -1.29 -11.64 -13.81
N TYR A 104 -2.27 -10.76 -13.82
CA TYR A 104 -2.89 -10.24 -15.05
C TYR A 104 -2.07 -9.13 -15.72
N ASP A 105 -1.07 -8.58 -15.06
CA ASP A 105 -0.18 -7.58 -15.65
C ASP A 105 0.78 -8.23 -16.66
N ASN A 106 0.52 -8.00 -17.92
CA ASN A 106 1.32 -8.52 -19.04
C ASN A 106 2.21 -7.45 -19.67
N GLY A 107 2.56 -6.42 -18.90
CA GLY A 107 3.47 -5.36 -19.35
C GLY A 107 2.77 -4.23 -20.09
N GLY A 108 1.75 -3.63 -19.47
CA GLY A 108 1.08 -2.43 -19.96
C GLY A 108 -0.36 -2.62 -20.47
N ASN A 109 -0.98 -3.72 -20.09
CA ASN A 109 -2.41 -3.97 -20.32
C ASN A 109 -3.28 -3.59 -19.12
N LEU A 110 -2.68 -3.26 -17.98
CA LEU A 110 -3.35 -2.72 -16.82
C LEU A 110 -3.01 -1.23 -16.67
N ASP A 111 -3.97 -0.47 -16.19
CA ASP A 111 -3.82 0.97 -15.94
C ASP A 111 -4.19 1.32 -14.48
N GLU A 112 -4.22 2.59 -14.15
CA GLU A 112 -4.49 3.06 -12.79
C GLU A 112 -5.89 2.73 -12.27
N THR A 113 -6.81 2.29 -13.11
CA THR A 113 -8.18 1.90 -12.71
C THR A 113 -8.31 0.40 -12.43
N ASP A 114 -7.29 -0.39 -12.74
CA ASP A 114 -7.26 -1.81 -12.41
C ASP A 114 -6.80 -2.00 -10.96
N GLN A 115 -7.75 -2.09 -10.05
CA GLN A 115 -7.58 -2.15 -8.59
C GLN A 115 -8.08 -3.49 -8.03
N GLY A 116 -7.70 -3.84 -6.80
CA GLY A 116 -8.24 -5.00 -6.08
C GLY A 116 -7.87 -6.37 -6.67
N LEU A 117 -6.84 -6.45 -7.50
CA LEU A 117 -6.47 -7.70 -8.18
C LEU A 117 -5.66 -8.67 -7.31
N TRP A 118 -5.09 -8.19 -6.21
CA TRP A 118 -4.41 -8.94 -5.15
C TRP A 118 -4.42 -8.09 -3.88
N GLY A 119 -3.85 -8.57 -2.77
CA GLY A 119 -3.80 -7.80 -1.52
C GLY A 119 -2.82 -6.63 -1.61
N GLY A 120 -1.70 -6.79 -0.97
CA GLY A 120 -0.65 -5.79 -0.84
C GLY A 120 0.51 -6.36 -0.05
N ILE A 121 1.35 -5.47 0.49
CA ILE A 121 2.47 -5.80 1.35
C ILE A 121 2.16 -5.34 2.77
N VAL A 122 2.23 -6.26 3.73
CA VAL A 122 2.03 -6.00 5.16
C VAL A 122 3.34 -6.20 5.90
N ILE A 123 3.82 -5.19 6.62
CA ILE A 123 5.04 -5.26 7.44
C ILE A 123 4.67 -4.97 8.89
N LEU A 124 4.99 -5.92 9.77
CA LEU A 124 4.61 -5.87 11.17
C LEU A 124 5.84 -5.76 12.07
N GLY A 125 5.84 -4.76 12.91
CA GLY A 125 6.90 -4.46 13.85
C GLY A 125 6.46 -4.56 15.31
N GLY A 126 7.37 -4.24 16.21
CA GLY A 126 7.17 -4.27 17.66
C GLY A 126 7.30 -2.92 18.36
N ALA A 127 7.14 -1.80 17.63
CA ALA A 127 7.15 -0.46 18.20
C ALA A 127 5.84 -0.15 18.94
N TYR A 128 5.79 0.99 19.63
CA TYR A 128 4.58 1.43 20.31
C TYR A 128 3.46 1.72 19.33
N ILE A 129 2.26 1.37 19.75
CA ILE A 129 0.98 1.68 19.09
C ILE A 129 0.02 2.20 20.17
N SER A 130 -1.03 2.90 19.79
CA SER A 130 -2.01 3.42 20.73
C SER A 130 -3.26 2.56 20.88
N ALA A 131 -3.29 1.37 20.32
CA ALA A 131 -4.37 0.44 20.60
C ALA A 131 -4.56 0.20 22.11
N ASN A 132 -5.75 -0.19 22.55
CA ASN A 132 -6.06 -0.39 23.96
C ASN A 132 -5.13 -1.39 24.67
N ASP A 133 -4.61 -2.35 23.91
CA ASP A 133 -3.54 -3.25 24.35
C ASP A 133 -2.20 -2.83 23.71
N THR A 134 -1.09 -3.29 24.26
CA THR A 134 0.25 -3.01 23.71
C THR A 134 0.51 -3.69 22.36
N THR A 135 -0.36 -4.60 21.95
CA THR A 135 -0.34 -5.29 20.66
C THR A 135 -1.73 -5.37 20.07
N ALA A 136 -1.81 -5.33 18.76
CA ALA A 136 -3.04 -5.52 17.99
C ALA A 136 -2.85 -6.58 16.90
N SER A 137 -3.89 -6.89 16.17
CA SER A 137 -3.83 -7.75 14.97
C SER A 137 -4.30 -6.93 13.78
N ILE A 138 -3.59 -7.03 12.67
CA ILE A 138 -3.99 -6.40 11.40
C ILE A 138 -5.37 -6.89 10.99
N GLU A 139 -6.16 -5.98 10.52
CA GLU A 139 -7.49 -6.22 10.01
C GLU A 139 -7.50 -7.28 8.90
N GLY A 140 -8.59 -8.04 8.82
CA GLY A 140 -8.73 -9.12 7.85
C GLY A 140 -7.86 -10.36 8.12
N ILE A 141 -6.86 -10.33 9.00
CA ILE A 141 -6.14 -11.50 9.47
C ILE A 141 -6.79 -12.01 10.76
N PRO A 142 -7.24 -13.28 10.81
CA PRO A 142 -7.85 -13.81 12.03
C PRO A 142 -6.95 -13.62 13.25
N ALA A 143 -7.49 -13.14 14.36
CA ALA A 143 -6.73 -12.80 15.58
C ALA A 143 -5.98 -14.00 16.22
N ASN A 144 -6.33 -15.24 15.88
CA ASN A 144 -5.60 -16.43 16.28
C ASN A 144 -4.38 -16.74 15.40
N GLU A 145 -4.20 -16.01 14.31
CA GLU A 145 -3.04 -16.14 13.43
C GLU A 145 -1.92 -15.20 13.90
N VAL A 146 -0.95 -15.75 14.60
CA VAL A 146 0.15 -14.99 15.24
C VAL A 146 0.98 -14.14 14.26
N TYR A 147 0.96 -14.47 12.99
CA TYR A 147 1.67 -13.70 11.97
C TYR A 147 1.02 -12.35 11.64
N GLY A 148 -0.23 -12.12 12.06
CA GLY A 148 -0.92 -10.83 11.91
C GLY A 148 -0.76 -9.88 13.10
N SER A 149 -0.04 -10.28 14.16
CA SER A 149 0.12 -9.47 15.36
C SER A 149 1.24 -8.43 15.22
N TYR A 150 0.97 -7.18 15.63
CA TYR A 150 1.93 -6.08 15.64
C TYR A 150 1.89 -5.30 16.96
N GLY A 151 2.78 -4.31 17.08
CA GLY A 151 2.91 -3.50 18.28
C GLY A 151 3.80 -4.12 19.36
N GLY A 152 4.09 -3.35 20.39
CA GLY A 152 4.98 -3.72 21.49
C GLY A 152 5.64 -2.51 22.15
N THR A 153 6.95 -2.59 22.43
CA THR A 153 7.70 -1.55 23.10
C THR A 153 9.07 -1.26 22.47
N LYS A 154 9.30 -1.70 21.22
CA LYS A 154 10.61 -1.66 20.57
C LYS A 154 10.63 -0.63 19.43
N ASN A 155 10.65 0.66 19.75
CA ASN A 155 10.73 1.71 18.73
C ASN A 155 11.96 1.60 17.82
N ASN A 156 13.07 1.01 18.28
CA ASN A 156 14.25 0.74 17.48
C ASN A 156 14.21 -0.61 16.73
N GLY A 157 13.01 -1.20 16.56
CA GLY A 157 12.81 -2.40 15.80
C GLY A 157 13.21 -2.22 14.33
N ASN A 158 13.66 -3.30 13.70
CA ASN A 158 14.07 -3.32 12.30
C ASN A 158 13.35 -4.46 11.58
N SER A 159 12.48 -4.11 10.64
CA SER A 159 11.75 -5.02 9.77
C SER A 159 12.38 -5.14 8.36
N GLY A 160 13.55 -4.55 8.14
CA GLY A 160 14.31 -4.67 6.89
C GLY A 160 14.47 -3.35 6.15
N VAL A 161 14.55 -3.44 4.82
CA VAL A 161 14.74 -2.30 3.90
C VAL A 161 13.81 -2.47 2.71
N LEU A 162 13.01 -1.45 2.43
CA LEU A 162 12.27 -1.29 1.19
C LEU A 162 12.83 -0.07 0.46
N ARG A 163 13.38 -0.30 -0.73
CA ARG A 163 13.95 0.79 -1.55
C ARG A 163 13.69 0.55 -3.02
N TYR A 164 13.17 1.56 -3.73
CA TYR A 164 12.74 1.47 -5.13
C TYR A 164 11.81 0.27 -5.37
N VAL A 165 10.68 0.30 -4.65
CA VAL A 165 9.64 -0.73 -4.73
C VAL A 165 8.37 -0.12 -5.30
N SER A 166 7.86 -0.72 -6.37
CA SER A 166 6.57 -0.37 -6.97
C SER A 166 5.54 -1.45 -6.64
N ILE A 167 4.41 -1.05 -6.06
CA ILE A 167 3.29 -1.91 -5.63
C ILE A 167 2.08 -1.50 -6.46
N LYS A 168 1.54 -2.42 -7.27
CA LYS A 168 0.52 -2.09 -8.27
C LYS A 168 -0.69 -2.99 -8.17
N HIS A 169 -1.86 -2.38 -8.37
CA HIS A 169 -3.14 -3.07 -8.58
C HIS A 169 -3.61 -3.92 -7.37
N GLY A 170 -3.20 -3.49 -6.17
CA GLY A 170 -3.53 -4.13 -4.89
C GLY A 170 -4.93 -3.77 -4.36
N GLY A 171 -5.16 -4.07 -3.07
CA GLY A 171 -6.35 -3.63 -2.34
C GLY A 171 -7.47 -4.67 -2.25
N THR A 172 -7.21 -5.96 -2.47
CA THR A 172 -8.29 -6.95 -2.42
C THR A 172 -8.81 -7.18 -1.01
N LEU A 173 -10.10 -7.54 -0.90
CA LEU A 173 -10.72 -7.96 0.36
C LEU A 173 -9.98 -9.14 1.01
N LEU A 174 -9.50 -8.94 2.23
CA LEU A 174 -8.83 -9.98 3.02
C LEU A 174 -9.82 -10.81 3.86
N GLY A 175 -10.90 -10.20 4.33
CA GLY A 175 -11.98 -10.85 5.07
C GLY A 175 -12.79 -9.86 5.90
N GLY A 176 -14.03 -10.23 6.24
CA GLY A 176 -14.88 -9.42 7.11
C GLY A 176 -15.34 -8.06 6.54
N GLY A 177 -15.10 -7.81 5.28
CA GLY A 177 -15.33 -6.50 4.66
C GLY A 177 -14.11 -5.58 4.66
N ASN A 178 -12.99 -6.03 5.23
CA ASN A 178 -11.74 -5.27 5.29
C ASN A 178 -10.89 -5.57 4.06
N GLU A 179 -10.39 -4.56 3.44
CA GLU A 179 -9.49 -4.57 2.29
C GLU A 179 -8.04 -4.49 2.76
N LEU A 180 -7.10 -4.60 1.85
CA LEU A 180 -5.67 -4.43 2.17
C LEU A 180 -5.14 -3.19 1.46
N ASN A 181 -4.34 -2.44 2.15
CA ASN A 181 -3.62 -1.31 1.59
C ASN A 181 -2.50 -1.76 0.65
N GLY A 182 -2.04 -0.86 -0.20
CA GLY A 182 -0.85 -1.13 -1.02
C GLY A 182 0.34 -1.50 -0.14
N LEU A 183 0.63 -0.68 0.87
CA LEU A 183 1.65 -0.93 1.88
C LEU A 183 1.07 -0.67 3.29
N THR A 184 0.90 -1.71 4.07
CA THR A 184 0.47 -1.64 5.47
C THR A 184 1.65 -1.73 6.42
N LEU A 185 1.78 -0.81 7.37
CA LEU A 185 2.89 -0.72 8.33
C LEU A 185 2.35 -0.76 9.76
N GLY A 186 2.26 -1.94 10.36
CA GLY A 186 1.76 -2.10 11.74
C GLY A 186 2.88 -2.07 12.78
N GLY A 187 2.96 -1.03 13.62
CA GLY A 187 3.95 -0.92 14.70
C GLY A 187 5.41 -1.03 14.26
N VAL A 188 5.73 -0.53 13.07
CA VAL A 188 7.09 -0.63 12.51
C VAL A 188 8.03 0.37 13.18
N GLY A 189 9.21 -0.09 13.59
CA GLY A 189 10.19 0.72 14.30
C GLY A 189 11.17 1.46 13.39
N ASN A 190 11.82 2.49 13.93
CA ASN A 190 12.73 3.41 13.23
C ASN A 190 14.08 2.80 12.79
N GLY A 191 14.34 1.54 13.11
CA GLY A 191 15.46 0.80 12.52
C GLY A 191 15.17 0.24 11.13
N THR A 192 13.92 0.34 10.65
CA THR A 192 13.49 -0.05 9.31
C THR A 192 13.72 1.10 8.34
N VAL A 193 14.09 0.79 7.09
CA VAL A 193 14.31 1.80 6.03
C VAL A 193 13.21 1.65 4.98
N ILE A 194 12.49 2.74 4.69
CA ILE A 194 11.46 2.79 3.63
C ILE A 194 11.70 4.03 2.79
N GLU A 195 12.18 3.82 1.56
CA GLU A 195 12.59 4.90 0.66
C GLU A 195 12.22 4.60 -0.78
N ASN A 196 11.75 5.62 -1.51
CA ASN A 196 11.43 5.49 -2.94
C ASN A 196 10.38 4.41 -3.18
N ILE A 197 9.16 4.66 -2.73
CA ILE A 197 8.03 3.76 -2.86
C ILE A 197 7.01 4.34 -3.83
N GLU A 198 6.50 3.53 -4.73
CA GLU A 198 5.33 3.82 -5.57
C GLU A 198 4.20 2.86 -5.21
N VAL A 199 3.01 3.39 -4.96
CA VAL A 199 1.75 2.61 -4.94
C VAL A 199 0.86 3.11 -6.06
N LEU A 200 0.40 2.21 -6.91
CA LEU A 200 -0.41 2.50 -8.09
C LEU A 200 -1.65 1.62 -8.14
N GLY A 201 -2.82 2.24 -8.19
CA GLY A 201 -4.07 1.53 -8.44
C GLY A 201 -4.42 0.54 -7.33
N ASN A 202 -4.38 0.97 -6.08
CA ASN A 202 -4.87 0.17 -4.94
C ASN A 202 -6.37 0.38 -4.74
N LEU A 203 -7.14 -0.64 -4.33
CA LEU A 203 -8.59 -0.50 -4.12
C LEU A 203 -8.91 0.18 -2.79
N ASP A 204 -8.06 0.00 -1.80
CA ASP A 204 -8.07 0.62 -0.49
C ASP A 204 -6.98 1.69 -0.42
N ASP A 205 -6.38 1.94 0.74
CA ASP A 205 -5.35 2.98 0.88
C ASP A 205 -4.07 2.68 0.12
N GLY A 206 -3.35 3.75 -0.17
CA GLY A 206 -2.02 3.64 -0.73
C GLY A 206 -1.02 3.13 0.31
N ILE A 207 -0.79 3.90 1.35
CA ILE A 207 0.11 3.57 2.47
C ILE A 207 -0.60 3.86 3.77
N GLU A 208 -0.76 2.83 4.61
CA GLU A 208 -1.36 2.99 5.93
C GLU A 208 -0.38 2.63 7.05
N CYS A 209 -0.36 3.47 8.10
CA CYS A 209 0.52 3.35 9.26
C CYS A 209 -0.28 3.16 10.55
N PHE A 210 -0.38 1.93 11.06
CA PHE A 210 -0.94 1.62 12.38
C PHE A 210 0.11 1.82 13.48
N GLY A 211 0.28 3.04 13.96
CA GLY A 211 1.29 3.37 14.97
C GLY A 211 2.72 3.11 14.51
N GLY A 212 3.62 2.90 15.46
CA GLY A 212 5.05 2.76 15.17
C GLY A 212 5.74 4.11 14.94
N CYS A 213 6.97 4.05 14.44
CA CYS A 213 7.80 5.25 14.27
C CYS A 213 8.84 5.10 13.13
N VAL A 214 8.53 4.33 12.11
CA VAL A 214 9.36 4.22 10.91
C VAL A 214 9.27 5.50 10.10
N ASP A 215 10.40 5.99 9.58
CA ASP A 215 10.39 7.09 8.63
C ASP A 215 10.21 6.57 7.20
N ILE A 216 9.46 7.34 6.38
CA ILE A 216 9.23 7.07 4.97
C ILE A 216 9.77 8.24 4.16
N THR A 217 10.59 7.97 3.15
CA THR A 217 11.15 9.02 2.29
C THR A 217 10.86 8.76 0.82
N ASN A 218 10.41 9.77 0.07
CA ASN A 218 10.07 9.69 -1.34
C ASN A 218 8.96 8.65 -1.60
N ALA A 219 7.76 8.92 -1.15
CA ALA A 219 6.59 8.09 -1.38
C ALA A 219 5.67 8.72 -2.42
N LEU A 220 5.20 7.93 -3.37
CA LEU A 220 4.23 8.33 -4.37
C LEU A 220 3.04 7.39 -4.34
N VAL A 221 1.84 7.94 -4.19
CA VAL A 221 0.58 7.22 -4.29
C VAL A 221 -0.23 7.80 -5.45
N TRP A 222 -0.66 6.91 -6.35
CA TRP A 222 -1.43 7.26 -7.52
C TRP A 222 -2.65 6.34 -7.67
N ALA A 223 -3.84 6.95 -7.73
CA ALA A 223 -5.11 6.32 -8.03
C ALA A 223 -5.44 5.15 -7.08
N GLN A 224 -5.38 5.39 -5.78
CA GLN A 224 -5.97 4.51 -4.77
C GLN A 224 -7.49 4.73 -4.70
N GLY A 225 -8.23 3.76 -4.17
CA GLY A 225 -9.69 3.78 -4.10
C GLY A 225 -10.23 4.39 -2.81
N ASP A 226 -9.43 4.52 -1.76
CA ASP A 226 -9.77 5.19 -0.51
C ASP A 226 -8.74 6.30 -0.25
N ASP A 227 -7.84 6.19 0.71
CA ASP A 227 -6.94 7.25 1.10
C ASP A 227 -5.52 7.06 0.56
N ALA A 228 -4.82 8.15 0.21
CA ALA A 228 -3.45 8.00 -0.28
C ALA A 228 -2.47 7.67 0.85
N TYR A 229 -2.59 8.40 1.95
CA TYR A 229 -1.82 8.18 3.17
C TYR A 229 -2.79 8.20 4.34
N ASP A 230 -2.95 7.04 4.97
CA ASP A 230 -3.70 6.89 6.21
C ASP A 230 -2.73 6.71 7.39
N ILE A 231 -2.94 7.49 8.42
CA ILE A 231 -2.15 7.45 9.66
C ILE A 231 -3.08 7.20 10.83
N ASP A 232 -2.81 6.12 11.54
CA ASP A 232 -3.62 5.68 12.67
C ASP A 232 -2.75 5.36 13.91
N GLN A 233 -3.38 5.15 15.04
CA GLN A 233 -2.80 4.62 16.28
C GLN A 233 -1.55 5.36 16.80
N ALA A 234 -1.57 6.70 16.75
CA ALA A 234 -0.47 7.54 17.24
C ALA A 234 0.89 7.21 16.57
N TYR A 235 0.89 7.08 15.25
CA TYR A 235 2.13 6.98 14.50
C TYR A 235 3.07 8.14 14.81
N ALA A 236 4.35 7.86 15.01
CA ALA A 236 5.37 8.79 15.48
C ALA A 236 6.56 8.95 14.51
N GLY A 237 6.39 8.54 13.26
CA GLY A 237 7.40 8.68 12.21
C GLY A 237 7.27 9.97 11.41
N THR A 238 8.19 10.13 10.47
CA THR A 238 8.17 11.23 9.51
C THR A 238 8.02 10.71 8.08
N ILE A 239 7.03 11.24 7.33
CA ILE A 239 6.91 11.00 5.89
C ILE A 239 7.46 12.22 5.17
N THR A 240 8.56 12.04 4.42
CA THR A 240 9.28 13.13 3.75
C THR A 240 9.19 12.99 2.24
N ASN A 241 8.90 14.10 1.53
CA ASN A 241 8.79 14.18 0.07
C ASN A 241 7.77 13.16 -0.46
N TYR A 242 6.50 13.44 -0.19
CA TYR A 242 5.38 12.57 -0.55
C TYR A 242 4.52 13.19 -1.65
N VAL A 243 4.02 12.36 -2.55
CA VAL A 243 3.22 12.78 -3.71
C VAL A 243 1.89 12.05 -3.73
N TYR A 244 0.83 12.81 -3.97
CA TYR A 244 -0.51 12.31 -4.21
C TYR A 244 -0.99 12.67 -5.62
N ILE A 245 -1.43 11.66 -6.36
CA ILE A 245 -2.07 11.80 -7.66
C ILE A 245 -3.44 11.11 -7.58
N PRO A 246 -4.56 11.86 -7.51
CA PRO A 246 -5.88 11.25 -7.37
C PRO A 246 -6.25 10.41 -8.59
N GLY A 247 -7.00 9.35 -8.36
CA GLY A 247 -7.76 8.57 -9.34
C GLY A 247 -9.21 9.05 -9.41
N VAL A 248 -10.03 8.27 -10.11
CA VAL A 248 -11.47 8.56 -10.24
C VAL A 248 -12.24 8.23 -8.98
N ASP A 249 -11.79 7.21 -8.25
CA ASP A 249 -12.45 6.65 -7.06
C ASP A 249 -11.73 7.03 -5.76
N SER A 250 -10.68 7.86 -5.82
CA SER A 250 -9.90 8.29 -4.63
C SER A 250 -10.75 9.15 -3.71
N ASP A 251 -10.68 8.89 -2.40
CA ASP A 251 -11.31 9.68 -1.35
C ASP A 251 -10.32 10.75 -0.84
N HIS A 252 -9.56 10.53 0.23
CA HIS A 252 -8.67 11.55 0.73
C HIS A 252 -7.23 11.43 0.17
N GLY A 253 -6.55 12.58 0.10
CA GLY A 253 -5.10 12.61 -0.01
C GLY A 253 -4.41 12.25 1.30
N LEU A 254 -5.02 12.65 2.42
CA LEU A 254 -4.58 12.31 3.77
C LEU A 254 -5.81 12.07 4.65
N GLU A 255 -5.91 10.90 5.26
CA GLU A 255 -6.74 10.66 6.43
C GLU A 255 -5.80 10.42 7.64
N ILE A 256 -6.01 11.16 8.72
CA ILE A 256 -5.11 11.12 9.87
C ILE A 256 -5.94 10.96 11.13
N ASP A 257 -5.92 9.77 11.68
CA ASP A 257 -6.59 9.43 12.92
C ASP A 257 -5.67 9.57 14.13
N GLY A 258 -6.22 9.97 15.21
CA GLY A 258 -5.52 10.12 16.49
C GLY A 258 -5.38 8.81 17.26
N PRO A 259 -5.00 8.90 18.54
CA PRO A 259 -4.77 7.72 19.35
C PRO A 259 -6.07 7.04 19.78
N GLU A 260 -6.19 5.74 19.57
CA GLU A 260 -7.30 4.91 20.06
C GLU A 260 -7.23 4.67 21.58
N GLY A 261 -6.05 4.70 22.18
CA GLY A 261 -5.80 4.41 23.60
C GLY A 261 -5.02 5.48 24.34
N ALA A 262 -4.33 5.06 25.40
CA ALA A 262 -3.63 5.99 26.29
C ALA A 262 -2.26 6.48 25.78
N TYR A 263 -1.62 5.72 24.90
CA TYR A 263 -0.36 6.14 24.29
C TYR A 263 -0.64 7.26 23.28
N LYS A 264 0.17 8.29 23.34
CA LYS A 264 0.08 9.45 22.45
C LYS A 264 1.47 9.78 21.93
N ASP A 265 1.54 10.08 20.66
CA ASP A 265 2.72 10.62 20.00
C ASP A 265 2.27 11.49 18.83
N SER A 266 3.21 12.09 18.12
CA SER A 266 2.91 13.00 17.03
C SER A 266 3.69 12.62 15.78
N PHE A 267 3.01 12.71 14.64
CA PHE A 267 3.58 12.46 13.32
C PHE A 267 4.12 13.75 12.68
N ALA A 268 4.93 13.60 11.63
CA ALA A 268 5.29 14.68 10.75
C ALA A 268 5.18 14.26 9.27
N MET A 269 4.56 15.11 8.44
CA MET A 269 4.58 14.97 6.99
C MET A 269 5.21 16.22 6.37
N VAL A 270 6.30 16.05 5.61
CA VAL A 270 7.14 17.16 5.14
C VAL A 270 7.38 17.07 3.64
N GLY A 271 7.16 18.16 2.91
CA GLY A 271 7.45 18.21 1.50
C GLY A 271 6.44 17.48 0.61
N GLY A 272 5.16 17.57 0.94
CA GLY A 272 4.09 16.97 0.15
C GLY A 272 3.81 17.74 -1.14
N TYR A 273 3.37 17.04 -2.18
CA TYR A 273 2.87 17.62 -3.42
C TYR A 273 1.59 16.91 -3.87
N PHE A 274 0.51 17.69 -3.98
CA PHE A 274 -0.77 17.23 -4.52
C PHE A 274 -0.93 17.75 -5.95
N THR A 275 -1.12 16.84 -6.90
CA THR A 275 -1.23 17.19 -8.32
C THR A 275 -2.59 17.77 -8.69
N ASP A 276 -3.61 17.54 -7.87
CA ASP A 276 -4.97 18.07 -7.97
C ASP A 276 -5.48 18.42 -6.57
N THR A 277 -6.74 18.87 -6.46
CA THR A 277 -7.38 19.12 -5.16
C THR A 277 -7.48 17.83 -4.38
N ALA A 278 -6.94 17.82 -3.17
CA ALA A 278 -7.02 16.70 -2.24
C ALA A 278 -8.08 16.98 -1.15
N GLU A 279 -8.77 15.97 -0.70
CA GLU A 279 -9.47 16.00 0.58
C GLU A 279 -8.46 15.60 1.67
N VAL A 280 -8.47 16.30 2.80
CA VAL A 280 -7.58 16.06 3.94
C VAL A 280 -8.41 16.08 5.20
N HIS A 281 -8.43 14.98 5.94
CA HIS A 281 -9.22 14.85 7.15
C HIS A 281 -8.34 14.53 8.37
N PHE A 282 -8.44 15.35 9.42
CA PHE A 282 -7.80 15.10 10.72
C PHE A 282 -8.87 14.71 11.73
N ARG A 283 -8.78 13.51 12.30
CA ARG A 283 -9.81 12.88 13.13
C ARG A 283 -9.27 12.52 14.51
N ASP A 284 -10.17 12.22 15.41
CA ASP A 284 -9.94 11.53 16.69
C ASP A 284 -8.74 12.03 17.51
N PHE A 285 -8.62 13.36 17.67
CA PHE A 285 -7.53 14.00 18.42
C PHE A 285 -6.14 13.82 17.81
N ALA A 286 -6.04 13.68 16.49
CA ALA A 286 -4.75 13.64 15.78
C ALA A 286 -3.81 14.77 16.21
N GLU A 287 -2.54 14.46 16.42
CA GLU A 287 -1.51 15.42 16.85
C GLU A 287 -0.27 15.31 15.97
N GLY A 288 0.14 16.42 15.34
CA GLY A 288 1.31 16.41 14.46
C GLY A 288 1.44 17.63 13.56
N SER A 289 2.12 17.44 12.44
CA SER A 289 2.32 18.49 11.45
C SER A 289 2.29 17.97 10.02
N VAL A 290 1.69 18.75 9.13
CA VAL A 290 1.62 18.46 7.70
C VAL A 290 2.11 19.66 6.91
N ASN A 291 3.06 19.45 6.01
CA ASN A 291 3.57 20.45 5.10
C ASN A 291 3.45 19.95 3.65
N TYR A 292 2.65 20.62 2.84
CA TYR A 292 2.41 20.25 1.44
C TYR A 292 2.32 21.47 0.52
N SER A 293 2.36 21.24 -0.79
CA SER A 293 2.05 22.17 -1.85
C SER A 293 0.97 21.60 -2.75
N GLY A 294 0.09 22.43 -3.25
CA GLY A 294 -1.11 22.05 -4.00
C GLY A 294 -2.36 22.61 -3.35
N PHE A 295 -3.52 22.14 -3.77
CA PHE A 295 -4.82 22.53 -3.20
C PHE A 295 -5.37 21.40 -2.35
N ALA A 296 -5.91 21.75 -1.17
CA ALA A 296 -6.60 20.79 -0.34
C ALA A 296 -7.80 21.43 0.34
N ASN A 297 -8.87 20.63 0.46
CA ASN A 297 -9.97 20.89 1.36
C ASN A 297 -9.66 20.22 2.69
N VAL A 298 -9.45 20.99 3.74
CA VAL A 298 -9.04 20.46 5.04
C VAL A 298 -10.23 20.45 5.98
N GLU A 299 -10.57 19.27 6.46
CA GLU A 299 -11.53 19.04 7.55
C GLU A 299 -10.77 18.60 8.81
N ALA A 300 -11.20 19.05 9.98
CA ALA A 300 -10.55 18.71 11.24
C ALA A 300 -11.60 18.58 12.35
N ASP A 301 -11.62 17.43 12.98
CA ASP A 301 -12.49 17.15 14.11
C ASP A 301 -12.10 17.95 15.36
N ALA A 302 -13.07 18.13 16.23
CA ALA A 302 -12.85 18.84 17.47
C ALA A 302 -11.81 18.13 18.36
N GLY A 303 -10.75 18.85 18.73
CA GLY A 303 -9.69 18.34 19.59
C GLY A 303 -8.43 17.88 18.86
N THR A 304 -8.42 17.89 17.53
CA THR A 304 -7.20 17.69 16.75
C THR A 304 -6.24 18.86 16.96
N ASN A 305 -4.95 18.58 16.91
CA ASN A 305 -3.85 19.54 17.07
C ASN A 305 -2.80 19.32 15.96
N VAL A 306 -3.21 19.56 14.72
CA VAL A 306 -2.32 19.41 13.55
C VAL A 306 -1.94 20.78 13.02
N VAL A 307 -0.65 21.01 12.87
CA VAL A 307 -0.12 22.24 12.24
C VAL A 307 -0.03 22.02 10.74
N VAL A 308 -0.76 22.83 9.96
CA VAL A 308 -0.76 22.76 8.50
C VAL A 308 0.05 23.92 7.91
N ASP A 309 1.00 23.60 7.04
CA ASP A 309 1.79 24.55 6.26
C ASP A 309 1.71 24.19 4.76
N THR A 310 1.21 25.12 3.96
CA THR A 310 0.99 24.94 2.50
C THR A 310 2.13 25.48 1.64
N THR A 311 3.32 25.67 2.21
CA THR A 311 4.51 26.21 1.51
C THR A 311 5.63 25.19 1.37
N ALA A 312 5.29 23.94 1.10
CA ALA A 312 6.25 22.85 1.02
C ALA A 312 7.30 23.03 -0.07
N GLN A 313 8.50 22.56 0.25
CA GLN A 313 9.53 22.29 -0.74
C GLN A 313 9.57 20.78 -0.97
N TYR A 314 9.46 20.37 -2.22
CA TYR A 314 9.42 18.95 -2.63
C TYR A 314 10.36 18.74 -3.82
N ASP A 315 10.77 17.49 -4.05
CA ASP A 315 11.62 17.11 -5.18
C ASP A 315 10.94 16.00 -6.01
N LEU A 316 10.38 16.36 -7.15
CA LEU A 316 9.76 15.42 -8.08
C LEU A 316 10.78 14.62 -8.90
N SER A 317 12.03 15.09 -9.00
CA SER A 317 13.04 14.43 -9.84
C SER A 317 13.40 13.03 -9.35
N VAL A 318 13.24 12.77 -8.05
CA VAL A 318 13.49 11.47 -7.43
C VAL A 318 12.49 10.40 -7.85
N PHE A 319 11.33 10.79 -8.42
CA PHE A 319 10.29 9.87 -8.88
C PHE A 319 10.41 9.49 -10.37
N SER A 320 11.49 9.89 -11.05
CA SER A 320 11.71 9.61 -12.48
C SER A 320 11.70 8.11 -12.86
N TRP A 321 11.80 7.23 -11.88
CA TRP A 321 11.74 5.77 -12.04
C TRP A 321 10.31 5.20 -11.97
N THR A 322 9.32 5.99 -11.59
CA THR A 322 7.94 5.55 -11.33
C THR A 322 7.10 5.44 -12.60
N SER A 323 6.01 4.68 -12.50
CA SER A 323 4.98 4.58 -13.54
C SER A 323 4.29 5.92 -13.81
N ALA A 324 4.05 6.70 -12.73
CA ALA A 324 3.44 8.02 -12.82
C ALA A 324 4.29 8.97 -13.67
N PHE A 325 5.60 8.99 -13.48
CA PHE A 325 6.51 9.79 -14.29
C PHE A 325 6.55 9.30 -15.74
N ALA A 326 6.66 7.99 -15.97
CA ALA A 326 6.68 7.42 -17.32
C ALA A 326 5.37 7.68 -18.09
N SER A 327 4.24 7.83 -17.40
CA SER A 327 2.92 8.15 -17.96
C SER A 327 2.68 9.66 -18.15
N GLY A 328 3.62 10.51 -17.73
CA GLY A 328 3.49 11.98 -17.81
C GLY A 328 2.46 12.56 -16.83
N LYS A 329 2.23 11.89 -15.68
CA LYS A 329 1.38 12.36 -14.59
C LYS A 329 2.15 13.25 -13.59
N LEU A 330 3.48 13.17 -13.62
CA LEU A 330 4.44 14.03 -12.90
C LEU A 330 5.34 14.80 -13.86
#